data_9dce7db68088758537ac152720927863
#
_entry.id   9dce7db68088758537ac152720927863
#
_cell.length_a   1.000
_cell.length_b   1.000
_cell.length_c   1.000
_cell.angle_alpha   90.00
_cell.angle_beta   90.00
_cell.angle_gamma   90.00
#
_symmetry.space_group_name_H-M   'P 1'
#
loop_
_entity.id
_entity.type
_entity.pdbx_description
1 polymer ?
#
loop_
_entity_poly.entity_id
_entity_poly.type
_entity_poly.pdbx_seq_one_letter_code
_entity_poly.pdbx_strand_id
1 'polypeptide(L)'
;MQGIFARIGYDYKDKYLISVSARYDGASNLGTNNKWGFFPGVSLGWHVDKEKFWSFMPENLMRLKLRASYGVNGNISGLGDYTAQGSYSVGSKYLGNAGITMGTMANQDLSWEESKTFDIGTDISFFNNRLNFIFDYFNRTTDNLLTNRTLPHSTGFGSIFTNLGRLQNRGIELEMNARILPVSSSIQWSLGFNASKVTNKILKLPDNGVENNRIGGEYIWDAKLGKHTWQGGLQEGGRIGDLFAYKMIGVYSTDEEAQNANEPIDNVITVPDKTKYGGDAKWQDTDGNGVIDSKDRVYVGNIYPDWTGGINTSLSYKGSICIADLILHWVIPYYNFAKGFLDYNWQGDNNMTKDVVNRSWKEQGDKADMPRFYWHGDRGQQNAIRGSSLYHE
;
A
#
# COMPACT_ATOMS: atom_id res chain seq x y z
N MET A 1 3.14 -13.78 -27.14
CA MET A 1 3.09 -14.72 -26.02
C MET A 1 2.51 -16.04 -26.50
N GLN A 2 3.07 -17.18 -26.10
CA GLN A 2 2.62 -18.54 -26.46
C GLN A 2 2.71 -19.42 -25.22
N GLY A 3 1.72 -20.29 -25.00
CA GLY A 3 1.72 -21.13 -23.79
C GLY A 3 1.00 -22.46 -24.00
N ILE A 4 1.40 -23.44 -23.19
CA ILE A 4 0.78 -24.76 -23.11
C ILE A 4 0.34 -24.95 -21.66
N PHE A 5 -0.89 -25.42 -21.48
CA PHE A 5 -1.50 -25.62 -20.15
C PHE A 5 -2.09 -27.03 -20.05
N ALA A 6 -1.86 -27.68 -18.92
CA ALA A 6 -2.50 -28.94 -18.55
C ALA A 6 -3.00 -28.90 -17.12
N ARG A 7 -4.15 -29.52 -16.86
CA ARG A 7 -4.73 -29.69 -15.53
C ARG A 7 -5.33 -31.09 -15.39
N ILE A 8 -5.05 -31.72 -14.25
CA ILE A 8 -5.62 -33.01 -13.85
C ILE A 8 -6.32 -32.80 -12.50
N GLY A 9 -7.58 -33.20 -12.41
CA GLY A 9 -8.35 -33.21 -11.17
C GLY A 9 -8.76 -34.62 -10.82
N TYR A 10 -8.69 -34.97 -9.55
CA TYR A 10 -9.12 -36.25 -9.02
C TYR A 10 -9.97 -36.03 -7.77
N ASP A 11 -11.11 -36.69 -7.76
CA ASP A 11 -12.05 -36.72 -6.63
C ASP A 11 -12.20 -38.16 -6.14
N TYR A 12 -11.90 -38.39 -4.87
CA TYR A 12 -12.09 -39.68 -4.25
C TYR A 12 -13.25 -39.65 -3.26
N LYS A 13 -14.37 -40.28 -3.65
CA LYS A 13 -15.60 -40.43 -2.86
C LYS A 13 -16.16 -39.07 -2.36
N ASP A 14 -16.02 -38.03 -3.14
CA ASP A 14 -16.38 -36.65 -2.73
C ASP A 14 -15.77 -36.20 -1.41
N LYS A 15 -14.72 -36.86 -0.92
CA LYS A 15 -14.06 -36.54 0.34
C LYS A 15 -12.74 -35.81 0.13
N TYR A 16 -11.94 -36.38 -0.77
CA TYR A 16 -10.58 -35.86 -1.04
C TYR A 16 -10.51 -35.38 -2.48
N LEU A 17 -10.25 -34.09 -2.61
CA LEU A 17 -10.14 -33.42 -3.89
C LEU A 17 -8.66 -33.07 -4.13
N ILE A 18 -8.11 -33.47 -5.25
CA ILE A 18 -6.74 -33.14 -5.65
C ILE A 18 -6.79 -32.54 -7.04
N SER A 19 -6.12 -31.40 -7.24
CA SER A 19 -5.93 -30.84 -8.57
C SER A 19 -4.48 -30.46 -8.75
N VAL A 20 -3.89 -30.87 -9.86
CA VAL A 20 -2.54 -30.51 -10.28
C VAL A 20 -2.64 -29.81 -11.62
N SER A 21 -1.97 -28.69 -11.75
CA SER A 21 -1.88 -27.91 -12.98
C SER A 21 -0.45 -27.59 -13.31
N ALA A 22 -0.15 -27.48 -14.59
CA ALA A 22 1.15 -27.05 -15.08
C ALA A 22 0.94 -26.15 -16.29
N ARG A 23 1.67 -25.05 -16.33
CA ARG A 23 1.65 -24.10 -17.42
C ARG A 23 3.09 -23.81 -17.85
N TYR A 24 3.33 -23.83 -19.14
CA TYR A 24 4.62 -23.49 -19.74
C TYR A 24 4.42 -22.39 -20.76
N ASP A 25 4.87 -21.18 -20.43
CA ASP A 25 4.63 -19.96 -21.22
C ASP A 25 5.91 -19.35 -21.73
N GLY A 26 5.86 -18.84 -22.96
CA GLY A 26 6.94 -18.10 -23.59
C GLY A 26 6.53 -16.68 -23.98
N ALA A 27 7.41 -15.72 -23.74
CA ALA A 27 7.22 -14.31 -24.07
C ALA A 27 8.41 -13.77 -24.87
N SER A 28 8.13 -13.05 -25.96
CA SER A 28 9.14 -12.51 -26.88
C SER A 28 9.87 -11.28 -26.34
N ASN A 29 9.26 -10.55 -25.39
CA ASN A 29 9.80 -9.34 -24.78
C ASN A 29 10.75 -9.59 -23.60
N LEU A 30 10.98 -10.85 -23.27
CA LEU A 30 12.00 -11.28 -22.31
C LEU A 30 13.35 -11.51 -22.95
N GLY A 31 14.37 -11.62 -22.10
CA GLY A 31 15.74 -11.91 -22.52
C GLY A 31 15.85 -13.23 -23.29
N THR A 32 16.81 -13.31 -24.18
CA THR A 32 16.96 -14.46 -25.08
C THR A 32 17.09 -15.77 -24.32
N ASN A 33 17.71 -15.73 -23.15
CA ASN A 33 17.98 -16.91 -22.31
C ASN A 33 16.80 -17.34 -21.45
N ASN A 34 15.81 -16.46 -21.22
CA ASN A 34 14.76 -16.64 -20.21
C ASN A 34 13.34 -16.42 -20.74
N LYS A 35 13.12 -16.68 -22.05
CA LYS A 35 11.82 -16.47 -22.68
C LYS A 35 10.71 -17.37 -22.12
N TRP A 36 11.07 -18.55 -21.65
CA TRP A 36 10.12 -19.58 -21.21
C TRP A 36 10.11 -19.70 -19.69
N GLY A 37 8.91 -19.78 -19.11
CA GLY A 37 8.68 -20.00 -17.69
C GLY A 37 7.80 -21.22 -17.44
N PHE A 38 8.04 -21.94 -16.35
CA PHE A 38 7.24 -23.08 -15.90
C PHE A 38 6.51 -22.74 -14.61
N PHE A 39 5.18 -22.84 -14.62
CA PHE A 39 4.29 -22.40 -13.55
C PHE A 39 3.40 -23.54 -13.07
N PRO A 40 3.86 -24.34 -12.10
CA PRO A 40 3.10 -25.42 -11.51
C PRO A 40 2.09 -24.93 -10.46
N GLY A 41 1.05 -25.70 -10.25
CA GLY A 41 0.09 -25.49 -9.17
C GLY A 41 -0.47 -26.81 -8.66
N VAL A 42 -0.70 -26.88 -7.35
CA VAL A 42 -1.38 -27.99 -6.68
C VAL A 42 -2.41 -27.46 -5.71
N SER A 43 -3.57 -28.10 -5.66
CA SER A 43 -4.60 -27.81 -4.67
C SER A 43 -5.18 -29.09 -4.09
N LEU A 44 -5.45 -29.05 -2.79
CA LEU A 44 -6.03 -30.12 -2.01
C LEU A 44 -7.31 -29.62 -1.35
N GLY A 45 -8.32 -30.46 -1.33
CA GLY A 45 -9.56 -30.22 -0.61
C GLY A 45 -9.95 -31.46 0.19
N TRP A 46 -10.44 -31.26 1.39
CA TRP A 46 -10.92 -32.33 2.25
C TRP A 46 -12.27 -31.95 2.84
N HIS A 47 -13.29 -32.74 2.48
CA HIS A 47 -14.62 -32.68 3.08
C HIS A 47 -14.64 -33.46 4.39
N VAL A 48 -14.36 -32.75 5.48
CA VAL A 48 -14.31 -33.34 6.85
C VAL A 48 -15.68 -33.84 7.27
N ASP A 49 -16.74 -33.13 6.85
CA ASP A 49 -18.14 -33.47 7.10
C ASP A 49 -18.55 -34.83 6.53
N LYS A 50 -17.82 -35.38 5.55
CA LYS A 50 -18.09 -36.69 4.97
C LYS A 50 -17.31 -37.83 5.65
N GLU A 51 -16.55 -37.54 6.69
CA GLU A 51 -15.83 -38.56 7.42
C GLU A 51 -16.67 -39.30 8.47
N LYS A 52 -16.35 -40.57 8.71
CA LYS A 52 -17.08 -41.37 9.68
C LYS A 52 -17.07 -40.83 11.10
N PHE A 53 -15.95 -40.20 11.49
CA PHE A 53 -15.84 -39.58 12.82
C PHE A 53 -16.68 -38.32 12.96
N TRP A 54 -17.15 -37.70 11.85
CA TRP A 54 -18.03 -36.53 11.84
C TRP A 54 -19.52 -36.86 11.96
N SER A 55 -19.86 -38.16 12.04
CA SER A 55 -21.26 -38.63 12.05
C SER A 55 -22.10 -38.12 13.23
N PHE A 56 -21.49 -37.55 14.23
CA PHE A 56 -22.17 -36.88 15.36
C PHE A 56 -22.88 -35.58 14.94
N MET A 57 -22.48 -34.99 13.81
CA MET A 57 -23.02 -33.72 13.31
C MET A 57 -23.80 -33.99 12.00
N PRO A 58 -25.13 -33.75 11.96
CA PRO A 58 -25.91 -33.89 10.75
C PRO A 58 -25.45 -32.94 9.63
N GLU A 59 -25.39 -33.38 8.38
CA GLU A 59 -24.97 -32.58 7.22
C GLU A 59 -25.84 -31.34 6.99
N ASN A 60 -27.13 -31.41 7.36
CA ASN A 60 -28.05 -30.27 7.27
C ASN A 60 -27.77 -29.18 8.32
N LEU A 61 -27.04 -29.52 9.38
CA LEU A 61 -26.67 -28.56 10.43
C LEU A 61 -25.34 -27.89 10.14
N MET A 62 -24.31 -28.68 9.78
CA MET A 62 -22.98 -28.15 9.53
C MET A 62 -22.22 -28.97 8.49
N ARG A 63 -21.57 -28.28 7.55
CA ARG A 63 -20.58 -28.84 6.63
C ARG A 63 -19.24 -28.14 6.85
N LEU A 64 -18.16 -28.90 6.71
CA LEU A 64 -16.81 -28.41 6.88
C LEU A 64 -15.91 -28.94 5.77
N LYS A 65 -15.30 -28.02 5.02
CA LYS A 65 -14.29 -28.33 4.03
C LYS A 65 -12.99 -27.57 4.36
N LEU A 66 -11.87 -28.28 4.35
CA LEU A 66 -10.53 -27.70 4.42
C LEU A 66 -9.90 -27.64 3.04
N ARG A 67 -9.15 -26.57 2.79
CA ARG A 67 -8.46 -26.35 1.51
C ARG A 67 -7.01 -25.98 1.78
N ALA A 68 -6.13 -26.45 0.90
CA ALA A 68 -4.75 -25.98 0.85
C ALA A 68 -4.30 -25.91 -0.61
N SER A 69 -3.57 -24.87 -0.96
CA SER A 69 -3.03 -24.74 -2.31
C SER A 69 -1.61 -24.14 -2.30
N TYR A 70 -0.86 -24.52 -3.31
CA TYR A 70 0.40 -23.90 -3.65
C TYR A 70 0.47 -23.72 -5.17
N GLY A 71 0.85 -22.52 -5.61
CA GLY A 71 0.97 -22.24 -7.03
C GLY A 71 2.02 -21.19 -7.32
N VAL A 72 2.62 -21.32 -8.51
CA VAL A 72 3.54 -20.35 -9.07
C VAL A 72 2.89 -19.69 -10.29
N ASN A 73 2.93 -18.36 -10.34
CA ASN A 73 2.42 -17.57 -11.47
C ASN A 73 3.53 -16.66 -11.99
N GLY A 74 3.66 -16.60 -13.33
CA GLY A 74 4.54 -15.68 -14.01
C GLY A 74 3.87 -14.36 -14.32
N ASN A 75 4.62 -13.27 -14.22
CA ASN A 75 4.19 -11.94 -14.60
C ASN A 75 5.28 -11.24 -15.43
N ILE A 76 4.85 -10.50 -16.46
CA ILE A 76 5.70 -9.64 -17.31
C ILE A 76 5.07 -8.26 -17.50
N SER A 77 4.08 -7.92 -16.68
CA SER A 77 3.42 -6.62 -16.76
C SER A 77 4.43 -5.49 -16.52
N GLY A 78 4.34 -4.44 -17.32
CA GLY A 78 5.27 -3.31 -17.24
C GLY A 78 6.52 -3.45 -18.12
N LEU A 79 6.73 -4.57 -18.81
CA LEU A 79 7.76 -4.69 -19.85
C LEU A 79 7.22 -4.22 -21.20
N GLY A 80 7.92 -3.28 -21.82
CA GLY A 80 7.71 -2.93 -23.22
C GLY A 80 8.20 -4.04 -24.14
N ASP A 81 7.75 -4.02 -25.40
CA ASP A 81 8.01 -5.07 -26.39
C ASP A 81 9.51 -5.30 -26.67
N TYR A 82 10.34 -4.28 -26.50
CA TYR A 82 11.77 -4.30 -26.81
C TYR A 82 12.67 -4.03 -25.60
N THR A 83 12.15 -4.11 -24.36
CA THR A 83 12.90 -3.78 -23.14
C THR A 83 14.18 -4.63 -22.99
N ALA A 84 14.10 -5.92 -23.28
CA ALA A 84 15.25 -6.82 -23.19
C ALA A 84 16.32 -6.55 -24.28
N GLN A 85 15.91 -6.04 -25.44
CA GLN A 85 16.82 -5.75 -26.57
C GLN A 85 17.52 -4.40 -26.43
N GLY A 86 16.99 -3.52 -25.57
CA GLY A 86 17.46 -2.15 -25.44
C GLY A 86 16.95 -1.23 -26.55
N SER A 87 17.26 0.04 -26.43
CA SER A 87 16.81 1.06 -27.39
C SER A 87 17.81 2.19 -27.57
N TYR A 88 17.69 2.86 -28.70
CA TYR A 88 18.34 4.13 -28.97
C TYR A 88 17.30 5.26 -29.00
N SER A 89 17.68 6.42 -28.52
CA SER A 89 16.84 7.63 -28.59
C SER A 89 17.34 8.52 -29.73
N VAL A 90 16.41 8.92 -30.59
CA VAL A 90 16.64 9.87 -31.68
C VAL A 90 15.96 11.19 -31.31
N GLY A 91 16.68 12.23 -31.09
CA GLY A 91 16.07 13.54 -30.70
C GLY A 91 17.06 14.48 -30.04
N SER A 92 18.17 13.96 -29.58
CA SER A 92 19.29 14.76 -29.13
C SER A 92 19.95 15.45 -30.31
N LYS A 93 20.23 16.73 -30.20
CA LYS A 93 20.95 17.47 -31.25
C LYS A 93 22.42 17.67 -30.86
N TYR A 94 23.32 17.38 -31.79
CA TYR A 94 24.72 17.73 -31.66
C TYR A 94 25.08 18.75 -32.75
N LEU A 95 25.51 19.93 -32.35
CA LEU A 95 25.81 21.05 -33.26
C LEU A 95 24.69 21.34 -34.29
N GLY A 96 23.41 21.24 -33.84
CA GLY A 96 22.24 21.49 -34.68
C GLY A 96 21.78 20.29 -35.54
N ASN A 97 22.57 19.22 -35.64
CA ASN A 97 22.23 17.99 -36.38
C ASN A 97 21.55 16.97 -35.48
N ALA A 98 20.67 16.12 -36.06
CA ALA A 98 20.05 15.04 -35.36
C ALA A 98 21.11 14.03 -34.90
N GLY A 99 21.13 13.73 -33.61
CA GLY A 99 22.03 12.75 -33.00
C GLY A 99 21.26 11.54 -32.50
N ILE A 100 21.96 10.41 -32.36
CA ILE A 100 21.45 9.20 -31.74
C ILE A 100 22.17 9.04 -30.40
N THR A 101 21.41 8.86 -29.34
CA THR A 101 21.93 8.59 -28.00
C THR A 101 21.46 7.22 -27.52
N MET A 102 22.18 6.63 -26.57
CA MET A 102 21.77 5.41 -25.90
C MET A 102 20.49 5.69 -25.09
N GLY A 103 19.46 4.87 -25.29
CA GLY A 103 18.20 4.91 -24.55
C GLY A 103 18.23 3.93 -23.38
N THR A 104 17.63 2.75 -23.53
CA THR A 104 17.61 1.70 -22.51
C THR A 104 18.72 0.69 -22.77
N MET A 105 19.46 0.30 -21.73
CA MET A 105 20.46 -0.75 -21.83
C MET A 105 19.79 -2.12 -22.02
N ALA A 106 20.30 -2.90 -22.98
CA ALA A 106 19.85 -4.26 -23.23
C ALA A 106 20.13 -5.18 -22.04
N ASN A 107 19.20 -6.10 -21.74
CA ASN A 107 19.38 -7.16 -20.75
C ASN A 107 18.86 -8.49 -21.30
N GLN A 108 19.78 -9.33 -21.76
CA GLN A 108 19.45 -10.65 -22.32
C GLN A 108 19.07 -11.69 -21.26
N ASP A 109 19.31 -11.40 -19.99
CA ASP A 109 18.98 -12.26 -18.85
C ASP A 109 17.65 -11.87 -18.19
N LEU A 110 16.93 -10.89 -18.75
CA LEU A 110 15.63 -10.47 -18.24
C LEU A 110 14.65 -11.65 -18.28
N SER A 111 14.06 -11.97 -17.13
CA SER A 111 13.23 -13.16 -16.92
C SER A 111 11.85 -12.81 -16.40
N TRP A 112 11.02 -13.83 -16.25
CA TRP A 112 9.72 -13.75 -15.61
C TRP A 112 9.85 -13.30 -14.15
N GLU A 113 8.96 -12.42 -13.73
CA GLU A 113 8.65 -12.21 -12.32
C GLU A 113 7.78 -13.39 -11.85
N GLU A 114 8.14 -14.01 -10.74
CA GLU A 114 7.47 -15.21 -10.23
C GLU A 114 6.77 -14.93 -8.90
N SER A 115 5.44 -15.11 -8.87
CA SER A 115 4.66 -15.08 -7.63
C SER A 115 4.36 -16.49 -7.15
N LYS A 116 4.94 -16.87 -6.00
CA LYS A 116 4.73 -18.13 -5.28
C LYS A 116 3.72 -17.91 -4.19
N THR A 117 2.55 -18.51 -4.29
CA THR A 117 1.46 -18.35 -3.33
C THR A 117 1.18 -19.67 -2.62
N PHE A 118 1.25 -19.65 -1.31
CA PHE A 118 0.70 -20.69 -0.42
C PHE A 118 -0.59 -20.15 0.17
N ASP A 119 -1.62 -20.97 0.15
CA ASP A 119 -2.95 -20.64 0.66
C ASP A 119 -3.51 -21.82 1.45
N ILE A 120 -4.12 -21.53 2.60
CA ILE A 120 -4.88 -22.50 3.41
C ILE A 120 -6.20 -21.87 3.82
N GLY A 121 -7.29 -22.59 3.61
CA GLY A 121 -8.61 -22.07 3.89
C GLY A 121 -9.57 -23.11 4.43
N THR A 122 -10.69 -22.61 4.95
CA THR A 122 -11.79 -23.42 5.42
C THR A 122 -13.11 -22.84 4.97
N ASP A 123 -13.98 -23.72 4.48
CA ASP A 123 -15.36 -23.41 4.12
C ASP A 123 -16.28 -24.08 5.15
N ILE A 124 -17.07 -23.29 5.87
CA ILE A 124 -18.01 -23.76 6.88
C ILE A 124 -19.40 -23.32 6.48
N SER A 125 -20.32 -24.26 6.37
CA SER A 125 -21.72 -23.98 6.03
C SER A 125 -22.64 -24.50 7.12
N PHE A 126 -23.61 -23.70 7.53
CA PHE A 126 -24.61 -24.05 8.52
C PHE A 126 -26.03 -24.00 7.95
N PHE A 127 -26.92 -24.80 8.55
CA PHE A 127 -28.37 -24.77 8.30
C PHE A 127 -28.74 -24.92 6.81
N ASN A 128 -28.25 -25.97 6.15
CA ASN A 128 -28.43 -26.18 4.71
C ASN A 128 -27.94 -25.01 3.86
N ASN A 129 -26.71 -24.56 4.11
CA ASN A 129 -26.05 -23.44 3.42
C ASN A 129 -26.78 -22.08 3.58
N ARG A 130 -27.57 -21.92 4.66
CA ARG A 130 -28.17 -20.61 4.97
C ARG A 130 -27.16 -19.62 5.50
N LEU A 131 -26.13 -20.11 6.20
CA LEU A 131 -25.04 -19.31 6.72
C LEU A 131 -23.73 -19.98 6.30
N ASN A 132 -22.91 -19.24 5.55
CA ASN A 132 -21.64 -19.72 5.03
C ASN A 132 -20.53 -18.80 5.49
N PHE A 133 -19.43 -19.38 5.96
CA PHE A 133 -18.19 -18.72 6.30
C PHE A 133 -17.08 -19.30 5.45
N ILE A 134 -16.23 -18.41 4.91
CA ILE A 134 -15.00 -18.76 4.24
C ILE A 134 -13.89 -17.99 4.97
N PHE A 135 -12.87 -18.69 5.38
CA PHE A 135 -11.69 -18.12 5.99
C PHE A 135 -10.46 -18.61 5.23
N ASP A 136 -9.62 -17.68 4.80
CA ASP A 136 -8.37 -17.98 4.10
C ASP A 136 -7.19 -17.25 4.77
N TYR A 137 -6.06 -17.94 4.81
CA TYR A 137 -4.75 -17.37 5.08
C TYR A 137 -3.87 -17.60 3.87
N PHE A 138 -3.25 -16.55 3.37
CA PHE A 138 -2.33 -16.65 2.25
C PHE A 138 -0.96 -16.03 2.58
N ASN A 139 0.05 -16.57 1.92
CA ASN A 139 1.41 -16.03 1.89
C ASN A 139 1.92 -16.08 0.46
N ARG A 140 2.05 -14.90 -0.16
CA ARG A 140 2.55 -14.72 -1.52
C ARG A 140 3.92 -14.08 -1.47
N THR A 141 4.91 -14.76 -2.04
CA THR A 141 6.24 -14.20 -2.26
C THR A 141 6.45 -14.00 -3.75
N THR A 142 6.74 -12.77 -4.15
CA THR A 142 7.09 -12.43 -5.52
C THR A 142 8.60 -12.30 -5.59
N ASP A 143 9.22 -13.19 -6.37
CA ASP A 143 10.64 -13.24 -6.65
C ASP A 143 10.92 -12.60 -8.02
N ASN A 144 12.17 -12.21 -8.24
CA ASN A 144 12.61 -11.66 -9.52
C ASN A 144 11.78 -10.44 -9.96
N LEU A 145 11.44 -9.57 -9.00
CA LEU A 145 10.71 -8.34 -9.30
C LEU A 145 11.42 -7.54 -10.38
N LEU A 146 10.65 -7.14 -11.38
CA LEU A 146 11.10 -6.28 -12.47
C LEU A 146 11.33 -4.87 -11.93
N THR A 147 12.58 -4.44 -11.87
CA THR A 147 12.98 -3.15 -11.28
C THR A 147 14.11 -2.51 -12.07
N ASN A 148 14.20 -1.20 -12.00
CA ASN A 148 15.32 -0.43 -12.55
C ASN A 148 16.46 -0.38 -11.54
N ARG A 149 17.63 -0.85 -11.95
CA ARG A 149 18.89 -0.66 -11.23
C ARG A 149 19.63 0.54 -11.81
N THR A 150 19.93 1.52 -10.98
CA THR A 150 20.75 2.67 -11.34
C THR A 150 22.17 2.22 -11.70
N LEU A 151 22.72 2.78 -12.76
CA LEU A 151 24.06 2.50 -13.24
C LEU A 151 24.96 3.73 -13.05
N PRO A 152 26.29 3.54 -12.89
CA PRO A 152 27.23 4.63 -12.92
C PRO A 152 27.17 5.37 -14.27
N HIS A 153 27.26 6.69 -14.26
CA HIS A 153 27.22 7.52 -15.48
C HIS A 153 28.31 7.17 -16.49
N SER A 154 29.41 6.55 -16.05
CA SER A 154 30.49 6.07 -16.91
C SER A 154 30.06 4.99 -17.90
N THR A 155 28.93 4.31 -17.65
CA THR A 155 28.37 3.31 -18.57
C THR A 155 27.66 3.93 -19.78
N GLY A 156 27.36 5.23 -19.74
CA GLY A 156 26.55 5.92 -20.73
C GLY A 156 25.03 5.73 -20.55
N PHE A 157 24.61 4.92 -19.58
CA PHE A 157 23.20 4.65 -19.27
C PHE A 157 22.85 5.09 -17.86
N GLY A 158 21.62 5.59 -17.64
CA GLY A 158 21.14 5.93 -16.30
C GLY A 158 20.73 4.71 -15.49
N SER A 159 20.16 3.71 -16.14
CA SER A 159 19.66 2.49 -15.49
C SER A 159 19.55 1.30 -16.44
N ILE A 160 19.41 0.12 -15.86
CA ILE A 160 19.09 -1.13 -16.56
C ILE A 160 17.89 -1.80 -15.91
N PHE A 161 17.00 -2.36 -16.71
CA PHE A 161 15.89 -3.18 -16.23
C PHE A 161 16.38 -4.57 -15.83
N THR A 162 16.09 -5.01 -14.61
CA THR A 162 16.60 -6.27 -14.05
C THR A 162 15.57 -6.99 -13.20
N ASN A 163 15.81 -8.25 -12.91
CA ASN A 163 15.02 -9.09 -12.00
C ASN A 163 15.70 -9.16 -10.62
N LEU A 164 15.67 -8.10 -9.85
CA LEU A 164 16.44 -7.99 -8.61
C LEU A 164 15.59 -7.52 -7.43
N GLY A 165 14.57 -8.22 -7.10
CA GLY A 165 13.77 -7.86 -5.92
C GLY A 165 12.97 -9.04 -5.42
N ARG A 166 12.59 -8.98 -4.14
CA ARG A 166 11.70 -9.95 -3.52
C ARG A 166 10.75 -9.23 -2.59
N LEU A 167 9.44 -9.43 -2.81
CA LEU A 167 8.37 -8.86 -2.01
C LEU A 167 7.50 -9.98 -1.45
N GLN A 168 7.12 -9.86 -0.19
CA GLN A 168 6.16 -10.75 0.45
C GLN A 168 4.86 -10.00 0.74
N ASN A 169 3.73 -10.62 0.41
CA ASN A 169 2.40 -10.22 0.84
C ASN A 169 1.77 -11.40 1.58
N ARG A 170 1.33 -11.17 2.80
CA ARG A 170 0.62 -12.18 3.60
C ARG A 170 -0.64 -11.57 4.18
N GLY A 171 -1.69 -12.37 4.28
CA GLY A 171 -2.94 -11.84 4.78
C GLY A 171 -3.89 -12.92 5.24
N ILE A 172 -4.99 -12.44 5.80
CA ILE A 172 -6.16 -13.23 6.14
C ILE A 172 -7.37 -12.62 5.44
N GLU A 173 -8.27 -13.46 4.99
CA GLU A 173 -9.52 -13.09 4.35
C GLU A 173 -10.66 -13.81 5.04
N LEU A 174 -11.75 -13.09 5.28
CA LEU A 174 -12.99 -13.62 5.86
C LEU A 174 -14.15 -13.21 4.98
N GLU A 175 -14.97 -14.18 4.62
CA GLU A 175 -16.23 -13.95 3.93
C GLU A 175 -17.37 -14.65 4.71
N MET A 176 -18.48 -13.97 4.85
CA MET A 176 -19.70 -14.51 5.43
C MET A 176 -20.88 -14.18 4.52
N ASN A 177 -21.65 -15.19 4.19
CA ASN A 177 -22.90 -15.05 3.44
C ASN A 177 -24.04 -15.68 4.24
N ALA A 178 -25.08 -14.89 4.52
CA ALA A 178 -26.24 -15.34 5.27
C ALA A 178 -27.53 -15.12 4.50
N ARG A 179 -28.35 -16.16 4.37
CA ARG A 179 -29.74 -16.08 3.97
C ARG A 179 -30.59 -15.97 5.23
N ILE A 180 -31.07 -14.78 5.54
CA ILE A 180 -31.73 -14.46 6.82
C ILE A 180 -33.07 -15.16 6.92
N LEU A 181 -33.87 -15.11 5.84
CA LEU A 181 -35.20 -15.69 5.82
C LEU A 181 -35.20 -17.07 5.14
N PRO A 182 -36.13 -17.97 5.51
CA PRO A 182 -36.29 -19.27 4.85
C PRO A 182 -36.58 -19.13 3.34
N VAL A 183 -36.20 -20.12 2.56
CA VAL A 183 -36.47 -20.14 1.11
C VAL A 183 -37.97 -20.10 0.81
N SER A 184 -38.80 -20.62 1.71
CA SER A 184 -40.28 -20.61 1.59
C SER A 184 -40.91 -19.24 1.84
N SER A 185 -40.14 -18.27 2.33
CA SER A 185 -40.65 -16.91 2.55
C SER A 185 -40.88 -16.18 1.23
N SER A 186 -41.96 -15.40 1.15
CA SER A 186 -42.24 -14.52 0.00
C SER A 186 -41.26 -13.34 -0.06
N ILE A 187 -40.58 -13.04 1.03
CA ILE A 187 -39.46 -12.07 1.11
C ILE A 187 -38.17 -12.89 1.16
N GLN A 188 -37.23 -12.58 0.28
CA GLN A 188 -35.90 -13.13 0.32
C GLN A 188 -34.93 -12.04 0.79
N TRP A 189 -34.22 -12.31 1.88
CA TRP A 189 -33.25 -11.38 2.43
C TRP A 189 -31.91 -12.09 2.62
N SER A 190 -30.87 -11.55 1.97
CA SER A 190 -29.49 -11.98 2.11
C SER A 190 -28.61 -10.88 2.64
N LEU A 191 -27.62 -11.27 3.43
CA LEU A 191 -26.59 -10.40 4.01
C LEU A 191 -25.23 -11.03 3.72
N GLY A 192 -24.32 -10.25 3.15
CA GLY A 192 -22.93 -10.61 2.96
C GLY A 192 -22.02 -9.67 3.75
N PHE A 193 -20.92 -10.22 4.23
CA PHE A 193 -19.83 -9.50 4.88
C PHE A 193 -18.52 -10.05 4.37
N ASN A 194 -17.56 -9.19 4.08
CA ASN A 194 -16.18 -9.59 3.81
C ASN A 194 -15.21 -8.66 4.54
N ALA A 195 -14.06 -9.20 4.91
CA ALA A 195 -12.96 -8.46 5.49
C ALA A 195 -11.64 -9.09 5.09
N SER A 196 -10.66 -8.27 4.75
CA SER A 196 -9.31 -8.69 4.40
C SER A 196 -8.28 -7.84 5.11
N LYS A 197 -7.23 -8.48 5.63
CA LYS A 197 -6.05 -7.81 6.17
C LYS A 197 -4.82 -8.27 5.42
N VAL A 198 -4.11 -7.35 4.78
CA VAL A 198 -2.91 -7.65 4.00
C VAL A 198 -1.72 -6.88 4.57
N THR A 199 -0.61 -7.57 4.75
CA THR A 199 0.65 -6.95 5.16
C THR A 199 1.70 -7.25 4.10
N ASN A 200 2.38 -6.21 3.62
CA ASN A 200 3.51 -6.35 2.71
C ASN A 200 4.84 -6.25 3.46
N LYS A 201 5.89 -6.85 2.90
CA LYS A 201 7.27 -6.74 3.39
C LYS A 201 8.25 -6.88 2.24
N ILE A 202 9.16 -5.93 2.12
CA ILE A 202 10.28 -6.00 1.19
C ILE A 202 11.31 -6.98 1.77
N LEU A 203 11.57 -8.08 1.08
CA LEU A 203 12.53 -9.10 1.52
C LEU A 203 13.92 -8.86 0.94
N LYS A 204 13.99 -8.36 -0.31
CA LYS A 204 15.25 -8.09 -1.00
C LYS A 204 15.09 -6.96 -2.00
N LEU A 205 16.10 -6.12 -2.11
CA LEU A 205 16.28 -5.08 -3.11
C LEU A 205 17.59 -5.29 -3.88
N PRO A 206 17.78 -4.62 -5.03
CA PRO A 206 19.07 -4.55 -5.70
C PRO A 206 20.14 -3.99 -4.75
N ASP A 207 21.31 -4.63 -4.73
CA ASP A 207 22.44 -4.14 -3.96
C ASP A 207 22.89 -2.77 -4.51
N ASN A 208 22.87 -1.76 -3.64
CA ASN A 208 23.25 -0.39 -3.95
C ASN A 208 24.35 0.16 -3.02
N GLY A 209 24.93 -0.68 -2.16
CA GLY A 209 25.98 -0.33 -1.23
C GLY A 209 25.52 0.49 -0.02
N VAL A 210 24.23 0.68 0.17
CA VAL A 210 23.65 1.41 1.31
C VAL A 210 23.01 0.41 2.27
N GLU A 211 22.98 0.75 3.57
CA GLU A 211 22.32 -0.08 4.59
C GLU A 211 20.89 -0.45 4.19
N ASN A 212 20.54 -1.75 4.33
CA ASN A 212 19.25 -2.33 3.93
C ASN A 212 18.89 -2.10 2.44
N ASN A 213 19.88 -1.82 1.60
CA ASN A 213 19.71 -1.49 0.18
C ASN A 213 18.63 -0.43 -0.06
N ARG A 214 18.47 0.52 0.85
CA ARG A 214 17.39 1.49 0.86
C ARG A 214 17.42 2.43 -0.34
N ILE A 215 16.24 2.78 -0.81
CA ILE A 215 15.98 3.80 -1.83
C ILE A 215 15.03 4.82 -1.20
N GLY A 216 15.55 6.02 -0.94
CA GLY A 216 14.80 7.03 -0.19
C GLY A 216 14.70 6.70 1.30
N GLY A 217 13.60 7.11 1.92
CA GLY A 217 13.37 7.01 3.35
C GLY A 217 13.80 8.26 4.12
N GLU A 218 13.42 8.31 5.39
CA GLU A 218 13.65 9.39 6.31
C GLU A 218 14.55 8.92 7.47
N TYR A 219 15.55 9.71 7.82
CA TYR A 219 16.39 9.42 8.98
C TYR A 219 15.80 10.12 10.20
N ILE A 220 14.99 9.39 10.95
CA ILE A 220 14.13 9.93 12.01
C ILE A 220 14.31 9.18 13.33
N TRP A 221 13.81 9.78 14.41
CA TRP A 221 13.86 9.21 15.75
C TRP A 221 12.94 7.99 15.87
N ASP A 222 13.50 6.88 16.32
CA ASP A 222 12.75 5.69 16.69
C ASP A 222 12.59 5.63 18.22
N ALA A 223 11.41 5.98 18.70
CA ALA A 223 11.12 6.02 20.13
C ALA A 223 11.23 4.64 20.82
N LYS A 224 11.09 3.53 20.06
CA LYS A 224 11.23 2.18 20.61
C LYS A 224 12.68 1.78 20.80
N LEU A 225 13.53 2.22 19.88
CA LEU A 225 14.96 1.94 19.91
C LEU A 225 15.77 3.01 20.64
N GLY A 226 15.18 4.19 20.92
CA GLY A 226 15.85 5.32 21.54
C GLY A 226 17.03 5.87 20.72
N LYS A 227 16.92 5.79 19.39
CA LYS A 227 17.95 6.28 18.45
C LYS A 227 17.37 6.64 17.11
N HIS A 228 18.12 7.42 16.33
CA HIS A 228 17.75 7.66 14.92
C HIS A 228 17.99 6.43 14.07
N THR A 229 17.03 6.15 13.19
CA THR A 229 17.07 5.05 12.22
C THR A 229 16.47 5.49 10.89
N TRP A 230 16.85 4.81 9.82
CA TRP A 230 16.20 5.01 8.53
C TRP A 230 14.85 4.30 8.52
N GLN A 231 13.78 5.05 8.24
CA GLN A 231 12.41 4.54 8.17
C GLN A 231 11.73 4.95 6.86
N GLY A 232 10.73 4.18 6.42
CA GLY A 232 10.03 4.42 5.17
C GLY A 232 10.87 4.24 3.92
N GLY A 233 10.41 4.82 2.80
CA GLY A 233 10.99 4.56 1.50
C GLY A 233 10.88 3.08 1.10
N LEU A 234 11.78 2.62 0.24
CA LEU A 234 11.95 1.20 -0.06
C LEU A 234 13.21 0.71 0.63
N GLN A 235 13.09 -0.22 1.58
CA GLN A 235 14.24 -0.82 2.27
C GLN A 235 13.96 -2.26 2.65
N GLU A 236 14.99 -3.10 2.69
CA GLU A 236 14.86 -4.50 3.10
C GLU A 236 14.36 -4.58 4.55
N GLY A 237 13.36 -5.43 4.76
CA GLY A 237 12.67 -5.56 6.05
C GLY A 237 11.53 -4.56 6.27
N GLY A 238 11.45 -3.50 5.48
CA GLY A 238 10.41 -2.46 5.54
C GLY A 238 9.10 -2.83 4.86
N ARG A 239 8.10 -1.97 5.05
CA ARG A 239 6.81 -1.99 4.36
C ARG A 239 6.83 -0.97 3.22
N ILE A 240 6.03 -1.21 2.19
CA ILE A 240 5.78 -0.23 1.12
C ILE A 240 4.67 0.71 1.56
N GLY A 241 4.84 2.02 1.30
CA GLY A 241 3.77 3.00 1.43
C GLY A 241 3.68 3.68 2.80
N ASP A 242 4.66 3.51 3.68
CA ASP A 242 4.71 4.24 4.95
C ASP A 242 4.91 5.74 4.71
N LEU A 243 4.10 6.55 5.38
CA LEU A 243 4.08 8.01 5.31
C LEU A 243 4.62 8.62 6.60
N PHE A 244 5.37 9.71 6.43
CA PHE A 244 5.99 10.47 7.51
C PHE A 244 5.71 11.96 7.35
N ALA A 245 5.42 12.64 8.45
CA ALA A 245 5.12 14.05 8.46
C ALA A 245 5.59 14.71 9.77
N TYR A 246 5.72 16.03 9.78
CA TYR A 246 5.88 16.79 11.02
C TYR A 246 4.56 16.79 11.79
N LYS A 247 4.63 16.48 13.08
CA LYS A 247 3.45 16.49 13.94
C LYS A 247 3.24 17.87 14.55
N MET A 248 2.17 18.54 14.15
CA MET A 248 1.73 19.75 14.80
C MET A 248 1.06 19.41 16.15
N ILE A 249 1.56 20.02 17.21
CA ILE A 249 1.07 19.80 18.59
C ILE A 249 0.24 20.98 19.10
N GLY A 250 0.14 22.06 18.34
CA GLY A 250 -0.66 23.22 18.66
C GLY A 250 -0.23 24.47 17.91
N VAL A 251 -0.67 25.61 18.41
CA VAL A 251 -0.34 26.95 17.93
C VAL A 251 0.11 27.79 19.11
N TYR A 252 1.13 28.59 18.94
CA TYR A 252 1.56 29.52 19.98
C TYR A 252 0.50 30.58 20.21
N SER A 253 0.08 30.76 21.48
CA SER A 253 -0.95 31.74 21.83
C SER A 253 -0.44 33.17 21.79
N THR A 254 0.82 33.39 22.19
CA THR A 254 1.45 34.71 22.25
C THR A 254 2.87 34.70 21.69
N ASP A 255 3.41 35.89 21.36
CA ASP A 255 4.81 36.06 20.96
C ASP A 255 5.77 35.68 22.10
N GLU A 256 5.38 35.95 23.35
CA GLU A 256 6.19 35.59 24.52
C GLU A 256 6.31 34.06 24.67
N GLU A 257 5.22 33.33 24.47
CA GLU A 257 5.25 31.86 24.42
C GLU A 257 6.13 31.34 23.30
N ALA A 258 5.97 31.88 22.09
CA ALA A 258 6.71 31.45 20.89
C ALA A 258 8.21 31.74 20.94
N GLN A 259 8.63 32.77 21.69
CA GLN A 259 10.01 33.20 21.81
C GLN A 259 10.65 32.75 23.14
N ASN A 260 9.99 31.87 23.87
CA ASN A 260 10.54 31.33 25.11
C ASN A 260 11.82 30.54 24.79
N ALA A 261 12.87 30.74 25.62
CA ALA A 261 14.17 30.12 25.45
C ALA A 261 14.13 28.56 25.48
N ASN A 262 13.06 27.96 26.02
CA ASN A 262 12.87 26.52 26.07
C ASN A 262 12.11 25.94 24.83
N GLU A 263 11.61 26.81 23.94
CA GLU A 263 10.97 26.34 22.72
C GLU A 263 12.02 25.92 21.68
N PRO A 264 11.78 24.81 20.93
CA PRO A 264 12.71 24.34 19.94
C PRO A 264 12.96 25.35 18.82
N ILE A 265 14.19 25.43 18.36
CA ILE A 265 14.58 26.22 17.19
C ILE A 265 14.04 25.54 15.93
N ASP A 266 13.23 26.25 15.14
CA ASP A 266 12.68 25.70 13.90
C ASP A 266 13.66 25.85 12.71
N ASN A 267 14.42 24.81 12.44
CA ASN A 267 15.35 24.76 11.31
C ASN A 267 14.69 24.36 9.98
N VAL A 268 13.41 24.02 9.97
CA VAL A 268 12.67 23.73 8.74
C VAL A 268 12.22 25.02 8.05
N ILE A 269 12.10 26.12 8.79
CA ILE A 269 11.82 27.44 8.22
C ILE A 269 12.99 27.86 7.32
N THR A 270 12.70 28.11 6.04
CA THR A 270 13.70 28.50 5.03
C THR A 270 13.89 30.01 4.92
N VAL A 271 12.96 30.82 5.47
CA VAL A 271 13.10 32.26 5.49
C VAL A 271 14.24 32.67 6.42
N PRO A 272 14.95 33.80 6.13
CA PRO A 272 16.08 34.26 6.94
C PRO A 272 15.72 34.49 8.41
N ASP A 273 14.55 35.07 8.68
CA ASP A 273 14.03 35.26 10.04
C ASP A 273 13.31 34.00 10.52
N LYS A 274 13.96 33.25 11.41
CA LYS A 274 13.43 32.03 12.02
C LYS A 274 12.64 32.26 13.31
N THR A 275 12.47 33.52 13.72
CA THR A 275 11.75 33.89 14.93
C THR A 275 10.30 33.42 14.84
N LYS A 276 9.81 32.72 15.85
CA LYS A 276 8.41 32.34 15.99
C LYS A 276 7.59 33.44 16.64
N TYR A 277 6.33 33.52 16.26
CA TYR A 277 5.38 34.50 16.78
C TYR A 277 4.10 33.81 17.21
N GLY A 278 3.28 34.50 18.01
CA GLY A 278 1.92 34.08 18.31
C GLY A 278 1.14 33.77 17.04
N GLY A 279 0.45 32.64 17.03
CA GLY A 279 -0.24 32.13 15.86
C GLY A 279 0.60 31.22 14.95
N ASP A 280 1.91 31.09 15.17
CA ASP A 280 2.72 30.13 14.42
C ASP A 280 2.48 28.69 14.92
N ALA A 281 2.62 27.73 14.02
CA ALA A 281 2.48 26.32 14.34
C ALA A 281 3.57 25.85 15.29
N LYS A 282 3.15 25.10 16.31
CA LYS A 282 4.02 24.45 17.29
C LYS A 282 4.24 23.02 16.86
N TRP A 283 5.50 22.67 16.52
CA TRP A 283 5.90 21.37 16.05
C TRP A 283 6.49 20.51 17.17
N GLN A 284 6.30 19.20 17.07
CA GLN A 284 6.86 18.26 18.03
C GLN A 284 8.38 18.10 17.76
N ASP A 285 9.21 18.43 18.76
CA ASP A 285 10.59 17.97 18.84
C ASP A 285 10.57 16.51 19.32
N THR A 286 10.86 15.61 18.40
CA THR A 286 10.64 14.17 18.62
C THR A 286 11.78 13.52 19.38
N ASP A 287 13.01 13.99 19.18
CA ASP A 287 14.20 13.46 19.82
C ASP A 287 14.65 14.29 21.05
N GLY A 288 13.98 15.42 21.32
CA GLY A 288 14.23 16.28 22.48
C GLY A 288 15.54 17.04 22.40
N ASN A 289 16.06 17.29 21.20
CA ASN A 289 17.35 17.96 21.02
C ASN A 289 17.28 19.50 21.01
N GLY A 290 16.07 20.07 21.11
CA GLY A 290 15.82 21.51 21.08
C GLY A 290 15.80 22.11 19.68
N VAL A 291 15.72 21.29 18.63
CA VAL A 291 15.73 21.72 17.23
C VAL A 291 14.68 20.95 16.44
N ILE A 292 13.83 21.63 15.69
CA ILE A 292 12.93 20.98 14.72
C ILE A 292 13.64 20.89 13.38
N ASP A 293 13.94 19.67 12.93
CA ASP A 293 14.57 19.41 11.64
C ASP A 293 13.94 18.21 10.93
N SER A 294 14.54 17.74 9.84
CA SER A 294 13.99 16.61 9.06
C SER A 294 13.89 15.31 9.87
N LYS A 295 14.59 15.19 11.00
CA LYS A 295 14.59 14.00 11.86
C LYS A 295 13.40 13.93 12.80
N ASP A 296 12.63 15.03 12.94
CA ASP A 296 11.45 15.13 13.78
C ASP A 296 10.16 14.67 13.10
N ARG A 297 10.23 14.17 11.88
CA ARG A 297 9.09 13.55 11.23
C ARG A 297 8.69 12.29 11.98
N VAL A 298 7.40 12.05 12.07
CA VAL A 298 6.81 10.87 12.70
C VAL A 298 6.04 10.04 11.69
N TYR A 299 5.91 8.75 11.95
CA TYR A 299 5.04 7.89 11.17
C TYR A 299 3.58 8.34 11.35
N VAL A 300 2.91 8.66 10.25
CA VAL A 300 1.51 9.10 10.23
C VAL A 300 0.55 8.04 9.67
N GLY A 301 1.09 6.98 9.09
CA GLY A 301 0.31 5.86 8.58
C GLY A 301 0.86 5.27 7.29
N ASN A 302 0.09 4.42 6.65
CA ASN A 302 0.45 3.75 5.40
C ASN A 302 -0.64 4.00 4.35
N ILE A 303 -0.25 4.27 3.09
CA ILE A 303 -1.19 4.48 1.97
C ILE A 303 -2.06 3.25 1.66
N TYR A 304 -1.63 2.07 2.10
CA TYR A 304 -2.41 0.85 1.97
C TYR A 304 -3.16 0.60 3.27
N PRO A 305 -4.48 0.39 3.24
CA PRO A 305 -5.27 0.13 4.43
C PRO A 305 -4.84 -1.17 5.10
N ASP A 306 -4.82 -1.19 6.42
CA ASP A 306 -4.56 -2.43 7.16
C ASP A 306 -5.72 -3.42 7.00
N TRP A 307 -6.95 -2.91 6.95
CA TRP A 307 -8.16 -3.68 6.72
C TRP A 307 -8.98 -3.09 5.58
N THR A 308 -9.47 -3.95 4.73
CA THR A 308 -10.49 -3.64 3.73
C THR A 308 -11.66 -4.57 3.90
N GLY A 309 -12.87 -4.14 3.57
CA GLY A 309 -14.02 -5.01 3.67
C GLY A 309 -15.29 -4.37 3.14
N GLY A 310 -16.39 -5.09 3.30
CA GLY A 310 -17.68 -4.59 2.89
C GLY A 310 -18.83 -5.35 3.53
N ILE A 311 -19.98 -4.70 3.51
CA ILE A 311 -21.26 -5.28 3.88
C ILE A 311 -22.18 -5.08 2.70
N ASN A 312 -22.80 -6.16 2.23
CA ASN A 312 -23.83 -6.10 1.22
C ASN A 312 -25.14 -6.69 1.74
N THR A 313 -26.24 -6.13 1.32
CA THR A 313 -27.55 -6.66 1.62
C THR A 313 -28.44 -6.62 0.40
N SER A 314 -29.22 -7.68 0.22
CA SER A 314 -30.19 -7.77 -0.86
C SER A 314 -31.54 -8.24 -0.29
N LEU A 315 -32.57 -7.46 -0.58
CA LEU A 315 -33.95 -7.76 -0.21
C LEU A 315 -34.79 -7.86 -1.46
N SER A 316 -35.49 -8.97 -1.67
CA SER A 316 -36.41 -9.13 -2.78
C SER A 316 -37.81 -9.53 -2.33
N TYR A 317 -38.83 -8.96 -2.99
CA TYR A 317 -40.23 -9.24 -2.76
C TYR A 317 -41.03 -9.05 -4.04
N LYS A 318 -41.73 -10.10 -4.47
CA LYS A 318 -42.66 -10.07 -5.62
C LYS A 318 -42.08 -9.42 -6.88
N GLY A 319 -40.84 -9.74 -7.23
CA GLY A 319 -40.16 -9.20 -8.43
C GLY A 319 -39.46 -7.85 -8.22
N SER A 320 -39.61 -7.19 -7.08
CA SER A 320 -38.84 -6.00 -6.70
C SER A 320 -37.60 -6.41 -5.92
N ILE A 321 -36.44 -5.80 -6.24
CA ILE A 321 -35.15 -6.06 -5.58
C ILE A 321 -34.56 -4.74 -5.10
N CYS A 322 -34.14 -4.72 -3.84
CA CYS A 322 -33.37 -3.64 -3.24
C CYS A 322 -31.99 -4.20 -2.86
N ILE A 323 -30.92 -3.55 -3.32
CA ILE A 323 -29.54 -3.90 -3.00
C ILE A 323 -28.87 -2.68 -2.39
N ALA A 324 -28.14 -2.89 -1.30
CA ALA A 324 -27.29 -1.89 -0.70
C ALA A 324 -25.90 -2.48 -0.41
N ASP A 325 -24.85 -1.77 -0.82
CA ASP A 325 -23.47 -2.15 -0.62
C ASP A 325 -22.75 -1.02 0.16
N LEU A 326 -22.03 -1.41 1.20
CA LEU A 326 -21.14 -0.54 1.97
C LEU A 326 -19.71 -1.08 1.85
N ILE A 327 -18.82 -0.26 1.29
CA ILE A 327 -17.40 -0.58 1.20
C ILE A 327 -16.69 0.14 2.34
N LEU A 328 -15.85 -0.60 3.07
CA LEU A 328 -15.10 -0.13 4.22
C LEU A 328 -13.60 -0.25 3.94
N HIS A 329 -12.89 0.86 4.06
CA HIS A 329 -11.44 0.90 4.12
C HIS A 329 -11.07 1.44 5.50
N TRP A 330 -10.37 0.61 6.29
CA TRP A 330 -10.01 1.00 7.65
C TRP A 330 -8.65 1.69 7.64
N VAL A 331 -8.67 2.97 8.03
CA VAL A 331 -7.49 3.83 8.22
C VAL A 331 -6.56 3.85 6.99
N ILE A 332 -6.88 4.72 6.04
CA ILE A 332 -5.94 5.12 4.99
C ILE A 332 -5.59 6.58 5.29
N PRO A 333 -4.44 6.88 5.88
CA PRO A 333 -3.97 8.25 5.87
C PRO A 333 -3.58 8.60 4.44
N TYR A 334 -4.18 9.63 3.90
CA TYR A 334 -3.76 10.22 2.64
C TYR A 334 -3.45 11.70 2.85
N TYR A 335 -2.47 12.19 2.10
CA TYR A 335 -2.18 13.61 2.11
C TYR A 335 -3.24 14.34 1.30
N ASN A 336 -4.10 15.09 1.98
CA ASN A 336 -5.15 15.86 1.34
C ASN A 336 -4.58 17.18 0.79
N PHE A 337 -3.97 17.12 -0.38
CA PHE A 337 -3.41 18.29 -1.06
C PHE A 337 -4.47 19.35 -1.36
N ALA A 338 -5.69 18.94 -1.72
CA ALA A 338 -6.77 19.88 -1.99
C ALA A 338 -7.16 20.67 -0.74
N LYS A 339 -7.23 20.02 0.44
CA LYS A 339 -7.45 20.69 1.72
C LYS A 339 -6.31 21.66 2.03
N GLY A 340 -5.07 21.21 1.87
CA GLY A 340 -3.90 22.07 2.06
C GLY A 340 -3.90 23.30 1.15
N PHE A 341 -4.36 23.16 -0.08
CA PHE A 341 -4.41 24.25 -1.04
C PHE A 341 -5.61 25.18 -0.89
N LEU A 342 -6.79 24.62 -0.59
CA LEU A 342 -8.05 25.38 -0.49
C LEU A 342 -8.25 25.99 0.92
N ASP A 343 -7.90 25.26 1.96
CA ASP A 343 -8.08 25.70 3.33
C ASP A 343 -6.99 26.67 3.78
N TYR A 344 -5.78 26.57 3.17
CA TYR A 344 -4.60 27.33 3.56
C TYR A 344 -3.99 28.05 2.37
N ASN A 345 -4.72 28.97 1.79
CA ASN A 345 -4.18 29.80 0.72
C ASN A 345 -3.25 30.89 1.25
N TRP A 346 -2.01 30.52 1.40
CA TRP A 346 -0.93 31.36 1.91
C TRP A 346 -0.50 32.46 0.97
N GLN A 347 -0.97 32.43 -0.27
CA GLN A 347 -0.64 33.41 -1.31
C GLN A 347 -1.68 34.51 -1.45
N GLY A 348 -2.81 34.38 -0.76
CA GLY A 348 -3.88 35.38 -0.81
C GLY A 348 -4.77 35.30 -2.07
N ASP A 349 -4.56 34.31 -2.92
CA ASP A 349 -5.23 34.21 -4.22
C ASP A 349 -6.60 33.50 -4.17
N ASN A 350 -6.86 32.74 -3.10
CA ASN A 350 -8.12 32.01 -2.94
C ASN A 350 -8.79 32.32 -1.58
N ASN A 351 -10.08 32.11 -1.51
CA ASN A 351 -10.83 32.26 -0.26
C ASN A 351 -10.65 30.99 0.60
N MET A 352 -10.40 31.19 1.88
CA MET A 352 -10.39 30.10 2.87
C MET A 352 -11.82 29.66 3.22
N THR A 353 -11.95 28.43 3.66
CA THR A 353 -13.22 27.93 4.21
C THR A 353 -13.56 28.66 5.50
N LYS A 354 -14.87 28.81 5.79
CA LYS A 354 -15.34 29.44 7.01
C LYS A 354 -14.85 28.72 8.27
N ASP A 355 -14.70 27.41 8.21
CA ASP A 355 -14.20 26.59 9.31
C ASP A 355 -12.78 26.98 9.68
N VAL A 356 -11.88 27.04 8.70
CA VAL A 356 -10.48 27.43 8.91
C VAL A 356 -10.36 28.84 9.47
N VAL A 357 -11.14 29.81 8.91
CA VAL A 357 -11.16 31.19 9.40
C VAL A 357 -11.60 31.27 10.86
N ASN A 358 -12.58 30.44 11.27
CA ASN A 358 -13.07 30.44 12.66
C ASN A 358 -12.06 29.83 13.63
N ARG A 359 -11.26 28.85 13.17
CA ARG A 359 -10.31 28.08 13.98
C ARG A 359 -8.91 28.68 14.00
N SER A 360 -8.60 29.58 13.04
CA SER A 360 -7.28 30.21 12.95
C SER A 360 -7.08 31.23 14.06
N TRP A 361 -5.84 31.32 14.53
CA TRP A 361 -5.39 32.33 15.47
C TRP A 361 -5.54 33.75 14.89
N LYS A 362 -5.99 34.74 15.66
CA LYS A 362 -6.29 36.11 15.23
C LYS A 362 -5.53 37.16 16.01
N GLU A 363 -5.44 37.02 17.33
CA GLU A 363 -4.82 38.01 18.21
C GLU A 363 -4.08 37.37 19.38
N GLN A 364 -3.21 38.14 20.00
CA GLN A 364 -2.42 37.69 21.16
C GLN A 364 -3.31 37.17 22.27
N GLY A 365 -3.03 35.94 22.71
CA GLY A 365 -3.79 35.23 23.73
C GLY A 365 -4.86 34.27 23.19
N ASP A 366 -5.11 34.23 21.89
CA ASP A 366 -6.02 33.28 21.29
C ASP A 366 -5.55 31.84 21.48
N LYS A 367 -6.50 30.95 21.86
CA LYS A 367 -6.30 29.52 21.92
C LYS A 367 -6.87 28.89 20.65
N ALA A 368 -6.08 28.88 19.59
CA ALA A 368 -6.47 28.38 18.30
C ALA A 368 -5.83 27.00 18.04
N ASP A 369 -6.47 26.17 17.23
CA ASP A 369 -5.95 24.89 16.77
C ASP A 369 -5.43 24.95 15.34
N MET A 370 -5.62 26.09 14.66
CA MET A 370 -5.10 26.41 13.35
C MET A 370 -4.17 27.62 13.38
N PRO A 371 -3.05 27.58 12.62
CA PRO A 371 -2.10 28.68 12.60
C PRO A 371 -2.71 30.01 12.13
N ARG A 372 -1.98 31.09 12.45
CA ARG A 372 -2.28 32.41 11.92
C ARG A 372 -2.11 32.45 10.40
N PHE A 373 -2.86 33.32 9.79
CA PHE A 373 -2.77 33.61 8.38
C PHE A 373 -1.72 34.69 8.10
N TYR A 374 -0.80 34.41 7.19
CA TYR A 374 0.15 35.40 6.70
C TYR A 374 -0.25 35.88 5.32
N TRP A 375 -0.34 37.19 5.14
CA TRP A 375 -0.62 37.79 3.84
C TRP A 375 0.66 37.84 3.02
N HIS A 376 0.80 37.00 2.05
CA HIS A 376 1.96 36.76 1.23
C HIS A 376 3.20 36.24 1.97
N GLY A 377 3.91 35.34 1.35
CA GLY A 377 5.26 34.94 1.68
C GLY A 377 5.42 33.51 2.21
N ASP A 378 6.69 33.12 2.24
CA ASP A 378 7.11 31.74 2.53
C ASP A 378 6.84 31.32 3.98
N ARG A 379 6.68 32.28 4.90
CA ARG A 379 6.41 32.00 6.31
C ARG A 379 5.05 31.30 6.52
N GLY A 380 4.01 31.74 5.83
CA GLY A 380 2.72 31.08 5.87
C GLY A 380 2.80 29.65 5.34
N GLN A 381 3.47 29.44 4.22
CA GLN A 381 3.71 28.12 3.66
C GLN A 381 4.44 27.20 4.63
N GLN A 382 5.45 27.71 5.36
CA GLN A 382 6.20 26.94 6.33
C GLN A 382 5.34 26.45 7.50
N ASN A 383 4.34 27.21 7.91
CA ASN A 383 3.42 26.81 8.98
C ASN A 383 2.48 25.68 8.57
N ALA A 384 2.20 25.52 7.29
CA ALA A 384 1.11 24.66 6.86
C ALA A 384 1.50 23.57 5.87
N ILE A 385 2.36 23.84 4.89
CA ILE A 385 2.62 22.93 3.76
C ILE A 385 3.84 22.01 4.00
N ARG A 386 4.32 21.86 5.22
CA ARG A 386 5.51 21.04 5.48
C ARG A 386 5.26 19.52 5.49
N GLY A 387 4.26 19.00 4.79
CA GLY A 387 3.86 17.60 4.96
C GLY A 387 3.46 17.34 6.41
N SER A 388 2.64 18.22 6.97
CA SER A 388 2.25 18.15 8.37
C SER A 388 1.14 17.14 8.61
N SER A 389 1.05 16.66 9.85
CA SER A 389 -0.04 15.77 10.29
C SER A 389 -1.45 16.35 10.12
N LEU A 390 -1.57 17.68 9.93
CA LEU A 390 -2.87 18.34 9.65
C LEU A 390 -3.53 17.92 8.33
N TYR A 391 -2.73 17.46 7.36
CA TYR A 391 -3.20 17.10 6.02
C TYR A 391 -3.27 15.59 5.79
N HIS A 392 -2.92 14.80 6.79
CA HIS A 392 -3.10 13.37 6.77
C HIS A 392 -4.42 13.03 7.47
N GLU A 393 -5.41 12.61 6.70
CA GLU A 393 -6.73 12.18 7.15
C GLU A 393 -6.84 10.66 7.21
#